data_96af24a85bf63d5164cec07f39cd165c
#
_entry.id   96af24a85bf63d5164cec07f39cd165c
#
_cell.length_a   1.000
_cell.length_b   1.000
_cell.length_c   1.000
_cell.angle_alpha   90.00
_cell.angle_beta   90.00
_cell.angle_gamma   90.00
#
_symmetry.space_group_name_H-M   'P 1'
#
loop_
_entity.id
_entity.type
_entity.pdbx_description
1 polymer ?
#
loop_
_entity_poly.entity_id
_entity_poly.type
_entity_poly.pdbx_seq_one_letter_code
_entity_poly.pdbx_strand_id
1 'polypeptide(L)'
;MKQIMVVGAGSVGGFFGAHLAKNNPNVSFLLRPRTLEAVKRHGLMIKSAKGNFTVHPPAASDPRELAPPDLIILAVKAYDLDEVMAQLEPVLTERTVMLTLQNGIDTEDRIIARVHRDSVVGGVAFIYSKIVAPGVIEHYKRGGVAIGELMGHKSERVLQIAEIFKQAGISCQLSDDIRKSKWEKMCWNCVFNPLTVLIDDKVANALDHPEMAGVIRQIVGEVMAVSAAVKVPLAPDMAEKVVKWTQELRDIHTSMYDDWKAKRPTE
;
A
#
# COMPACT_ATOMS: atom_id res chain seq x y z
N MET A 1 -9.57 8.69 16.62
CA MET A 1 -9.77 9.00 15.19
C MET A 1 -11.17 8.56 14.81
N LYS A 2 -12.03 9.50 14.39
CA LYS A 2 -13.44 9.20 14.06
C LYS A 2 -13.67 9.22 12.55
N GLN A 3 -13.16 10.23 11.85
CA GLN A 3 -13.35 10.39 10.41
C GLN A 3 -12.11 9.88 9.66
N ILE A 4 -12.31 8.95 8.73
CA ILE A 4 -11.25 8.32 7.93
C ILE A 4 -11.50 8.63 6.46
N MET A 5 -10.50 9.18 5.79
CA MET A 5 -10.52 9.39 4.34
C MET A 5 -9.51 8.46 3.67
N VAL A 6 -9.99 7.59 2.78
CA VAL A 6 -9.14 6.76 1.93
C VAL A 6 -8.94 7.46 0.60
N VAL A 7 -7.69 7.72 0.25
CA VAL A 7 -7.33 8.41 -0.98
C VAL A 7 -6.89 7.39 -2.02
N GLY A 8 -7.76 7.20 -3.01
CA GLY A 8 -7.60 6.19 -4.06
C GLY A 8 -8.28 4.85 -3.72
N ALA A 9 -9.06 4.33 -4.67
CA ALA A 9 -9.62 2.99 -4.63
C ALA A 9 -8.96 2.08 -5.68
N GLY A 10 -7.63 2.10 -5.68
CA GLY A 10 -6.80 1.11 -6.35
C GLY A 10 -6.87 -0.26 -5.66
N SER A 11 -6.02 -1.20 -6.07
CA SER A 11 -5.98 -2.55 -5.47
C SER A 11 -5.74 -2.51 -3.95
N VAL A 12 -4.86 -1.64 -3.48
CA VAL A 12 -4.54 -1.46 -2.05
C VAL A 12 -5.64 -0.68 -1.34
N GLY A 13 -5.87 0.58 -1.75
CA GLY A 13 -6.83 1.47 -1.09
C GLY A 13 -8.26 0.98 -1.18
N GLY A 14 -8.65 0.37 -2.31
CA GLY A 14 -9.96 -0.24 -2.49
C GLY A 14 -10.18 -1.40 -1.53
N PHE A 15 -9.21 -2.30 -1.39
CA PHE A 15 -9.34 -3.45 -0.49
C PHE A 15 -9.41 -3.02 0.98
N PHE A 16 -8.39 -2.30 1.46
CA PHE A 16 -8.35 -1.92 2.88
C PHE A 16 -9.47 -0.96 3.23
N GLY A 17 -9.73 0.03 2.38
CA GLY A 17 -10.80 0.99 2.61
C GLY A 17 -12.19 0.36 2.60
N ALA A 18 -12.47 -0.62 1.73
CA ALA A 18 -13.73 -1.35 1.75
C ALA A 18 -13.93 -2.16 3.03
N HIS A 19 -12.88 -2.83 3.52
CA HIS A 19 -12.92 -3.54 4.81
C HIS A 19 -13.16 -2.57 5.97
N LEU A 20 -12.52 -1.41 5.98
CA LEU A 20 -12.76 -0.36 6.97
C LEU A 20 -14.19 0.16 6.90
N ALA A 21 -14.73 0.42 5.70
CA ALA A 21 -16.06 0.96 5.50
C ALA A 21 -17.19 -0.04 5.80
N LYS A 22 -16.91 -1.34 5.83
CA LYS A 22 -17.91 -2.40 6.00
C LYS A 22 -18.75 -2.22 7.28
N ASN A 23 -18.10 -1.79 8.35
CA ASN A 23 -18.75 -1.63 9.67
C ASN A 23 -18.52 -0.22 10.27
N ASN A 24 -17.95 0.70 9.50
CA ASN A 24 -17.67 2.06 9.95
C ASN A 24 -18.21 3.09 8.94
N PRO A 25 -19.35 3.75 9.23
CA PRO A 25 -19.96 4.74 8.34
C PRO A 25 -19.12 6.02 8.18
N ASN A 26 -18.09 6.22 9.01
CA ASN A 26 -17.23 7.40 8.97
C ASN A 26 -16.01 7.22 8.05
N VAL A 27 -16.01 6.19 7.21
CA VAL A 27 -14.99 5.98 6.18
C VAL A 27 -15.49 6.55 4.87
N SER A 28 -14.77 7.51 4.32
CA SER A 28 -15.05 8.17 3.04
C SER A 28 -13.91 7.93 2.05
N PHE A 29 -14.18 8.17 0.75
CA PHE A 29 -13.21 7.97 -0.30
C PHE A 29 -13.02 9.23 -1.17
N LEU A 30 -11.78 9.64 -1.37
CA LEU A 30 -11.40 10.60 -2.39
C LEU A 30 -11.00 9.83 -3.66
N LEU A 31 -11.74 10.00 -4.74
CA LEU A 31 -11.65 9.19 -5.95
C LEU A 31 -11.55 10.03 -7.21
N ARG A 32 -10.84 9.55 -8.21
CA ARG A 32 -10.89 10.12 -9.56
C ARG A 32 -12.28 9.94 -10.19
N PRO A 33 -12.71 10.86 -11.08
CA PRO A 33 -14.09 10.88 -11.60
C PRO A 33 -14.62 9.55 -12.11
N ARG A 34 -13.82 8.82 -12.90
CA ARG A 34 -14.22 7.52 -13.46
C ARG A 34 -14.52 6.47 -12.39
N THR A 35 -13.68 6.40 -11.35
CA THR A 35 -13.87 5.44 -10.25
C THR A 35 -15.02 5.91 -9.35
N LEU A 36 -15.12 7.22 -9.10
CA LEU A 36 -16.19 7.80 -8.32
C LEU A 36 -17.57 7.48 -8.91
N GLU A 37 -17.74 7.65 -10.23
CA GLU A 37 -19.01 7.33 -10.92
C GLU A 37 -19.39 5.85 -10.72
N ALA A 38 -18.43 4.94 -10.89
CA ALA A 38 -18.67 3.51 -10.70
C ALA A 38 -19.04 3.16 -9.26
N VAL A 39 -18.32 3.74 -8.27
CA VAL A 39 -18.58 3.51 -6.85
C VAL A 39 -19.91 4.11 -6.40
N LYS A 40 -20.28 5.30 -6.88
CA LYS A 40 -21.61 5.89 -6.61
C LYS A 40 -22.74 5.04 -7.16
N ARG A 41 -22.55 4.44 -8.34
CA ARG A 41 -23.60 3.65 -9.03
C ARG A 41 -23.72 2.22 -8.50
N HIS A 42 -22.61 1.56 -8.23
CA HIS A 42 -22.58 0.11 -7.96
C HIS A 42 -21.95 -0.26 -6.61
N GLY A 43 -21.42 0.71 -5.87
CA GLY A 43 -20.62 0.47 -4.67
C GLY A 43 -19.17 0.08 -5.00
N LEU A 44 -18.39 -0.12 -3.95
CA LEU A 44 -17.04 -0.66 -4.01
C LEU A 44 -17.11 -2.15 -3.65
N MET A 45 -16.84 -3.01 -4.63
CA MET A 45 -16.96 -4.46 -4.52
C MET A 45 -15.60 -5.13 -4.29
N ILE A 46 -15.54 -6.01 -3.31
CA ILE A 46 -14.41 -6.90 -3.07
C ILE A 46 -14.82 -8.32 -3.46
N LYS A 47 -14.07 -8.93 -4.37
CA LYS A 47 -14.16 -10.36 -4.72
C LYS A 47 -12.99 -11.06 -4.06
N SER A 48 -13.25 -12.07 -3.22
CA SER A 48 -12.22 -12.78 -2.49
C SER A 48 -12.65 -14.21 -2.19
N ALA A 49 -11.70 -15.14 -2.15
CA ALA A 49 -11.94 -16.49 -1.64
C ALA A 49 -12.44 -16.50 -0.18
N LYS A 50 -12.24 -15.42 0.57
CA LYS A 50 -12.75 -15.24 1.95
C LYS A 50 -14.20 -14.72 1.99
N GLY A 51 -14.84 -14.55 0.85
CA GLY A 51 -16.19 -14.01 0.70
C GLY A 51 -16.21 -12.68 -0.07
N ASN A 52 -17.25 -12.53 -0.90
CA ASN A 52 -17.50 -11.31 -1.64
C ASN A 52 -18.38 -10.36 -0.81
N PHE A 53 -18.14 -9.06 -0.94
CA PHE A 53 -19.00 -8.05 -0.36
C PHE A 53 -18.92 -6.74 -1.13
N THR A 54 -19.92 -5.88 -0.94
CA THR A 54 -19.99 -4.54 -1.52
C THR A 54 -20.29 -3.53 -0.41
N VAL A 55 -19.65 -2.38 -0.46
CA VAL A 55 -19.89 -1.24 0.43
C VAL A 55 -20.26 -0.01 -0.40
N HIS A 56 -21.04 0.89 0.19
CA HIS A 56 -21.46 2.16 -0.42
C HIS A 56 -20.98 3.34 0.44
N PRO A 57 -19.67 3.58 0.53
CA PRO A 57 -19.14 4.65 1.37
C PRO A 57 -19.42 6.03 0.74
N PRO A 58 -19.49 7.11 1.55
CA PRO A 58 -19.39 8.46 1.04
C PRO A 58 -18.14 8.61 0.15
N ALA A 59 -18.31 9.19 -1.04
CA ALA A 59 -17.19 9.35 -1.98
C ALA A 59 -17.36 10.64 -2.79
N ALA A 60 -16.25 11.33 -3.02
CA ALA A 60 -16.17 12.57 -3.83
C ALA A 60 -14.88 12.63 -4.63
N SER A 61 -14.81 13.56 -5.57
CA SER A 61 -13.57 13.92 -6.29
C SER A 61 -12.92 15.19 -5.75
N ASP A 62 -13.62 15.94 -4.92
CA ASP A 62 -13.12 17.09 -4.18
C ASP A 62 -13.16 16.75 -2.67
N PRO A 63 -12.04 16.83 -1.95
CA PRO A 63 -12.01 16.47 -0.52
C PRO A 63 -12.87 17.40 0.34
N ARG A 64 -13.20 18.62 -0.12
CA ARG A 64 -14.05 19.57 0.57
C ARG A 64 -15.53 19.15 0.64
N GLU A 65 -15.95 18.22 -0.23
CA GLU A 65 -17.28 17.61 -0.21
C GLU A 65 -17.43 16.50 0.85
N LEU A 66 -16.33 16.12 1.50
CA LEU A 66 -16.28 15.06 2.51
C LEU A 66 -16.08 15.64 3.91
N ALA A 67 -16.44 14.86 4.93
CA ALA A 67 -16.16 15.26 6.32
C ALA A 67 -14.64 15.42 6.54
N PRO A 68 -14.21 16.48 7.27
CA PRO A 68 -12.80 16.68 7.56
C PRO A 68 -12.16 15.46 8.25
N PRO A 69 -11.06 14.91 7.72
CA PRO A 69 -10.50 13.66 8.21
C PRO A 69 -9.61 13.83 9.45
N ASP A 70 -9.77 12.93 10.43
CA ASP A 70 -8.77 12.72 11.48
C ASP A 70 -7.62 11.84 10.97
N LEU A 71 -7.93 10.88 10.09
CA LEU A 71 -6.98 9.96 9.47
C LEU A 71 -7.16 9.95 7.96
N ILE A 72 -6.08 10.20 7.23
CA ILE A 72 -5.99 10.00 5.78
C ILE A 72 -5.16 8.76 5.51
N ILE A 73 -5.69 7.83 4.71
CA ILE A 73 -4.96 6.66 4.22
C ILE A 73 -4.60 6.89 2.76
N LEU A 74 -3.32 7.14 2.49
CA LEU A 74 -2.81 7.37 1.14
C LEU A 74 -2.49 6.02 0.46
N ALA A 75 -3.20 5.74 -0.62
CA ALA A 75 -3.05 4.50 -1.40
C ALA A 75 -3.13 4.73 -2.92
N VAL A 76 -2.73 5.92 -3.35
CA VAL A 76 -2.52 6.25 -4.76
C VAL A 76 -1.14 5.81 -5.22
N LYS A 77 -0.89 5.80 -6.52
CA LYS A 77 0.46 5.55 -7.05
C LYS A 77 1.43 6.66 -6.65
N ALA A 78 2.71 6.32 -6.46
CA ALA A 78 3.72 7.27 -6.00
C ALA A 78 3.89 8.48 -6.93
N TYR A 79 3.68 8.30 -8.24
CA TYR A 79 3.74 9.39 -9.21
C TYR A 79 2.53 10.36 -9.14
N ASP A 80 1.43 9.97 -8.49
CA ASP A 80 0.25 10.81 -8.26
C ASP A 80 0.33 11.61 -6.93
N LEU A 81 1.33 11.34 -6.09
CA LEU A 81 1.38 11.86 -4.72
C LEU A 81 1.36 13.38 -4.65
N ASP A 82 2.13 14.07 -5.49
CA ASP A 82 2.24 15.53 -5.43
C ASP A 82 0.93 16.23 -5.80
N GLU A 83 0.22 15.72 -6.82
CA GLU A 83 -1.10 16.21 -7.20
C GLU A 83 -2.11 16.00 -6.07
N VAL A 84 -2.12 14.80 -5.48
CA VAL A 84 -3.02 14.45 -4.39
C VAL A 84 -2.74 15.28 -3.13
N MET A 85 -1.47 15.51 -2.78
CA MET A 85 -1.12 16.36 -1.64
C MET A 85 -1.60 17.80 -1.81
N ALA A 86 -1.47 18.36 -3.02
CA ALA A 86 -2.01 19.70 -3.31
C ALA A 86 -3.55 19.73 -3.21
N GLN A 87 -4.23 18.66 -3.63
CA GLN A 87 -5.68 18.52 -3.52
C GLN A 87 -6.16 18.42 -2.07
N LEU A 88 -5.39 17.76 -1.20
CA LEU A 88 -5.73 17.55 0.20
C LEU A 88 -5.48 18.78 1.09
N GLU A 89 -4.59 19.68 0.70
CA GLU A 89 -4.17 20.85 1.50
C GLU A 89 -5.34 21.62 2.15
N PRO A 90 -6.48 21.90 1.45
CA PRO A 90 -7.58 22.65 2.02
C PRO A 90 -8.32 21.98 3.19
N VAL A 91 -8.16 20.66 3.36
CA VAL A 91 -8.86 19.87 4.40
C VAL A 91 -7.93 19.35 5.48
N LEU A 92 -6.63 19.63 5.37
CA LEU A 92 -5.65 19.27 6.40
C LEU A 92 -5.77 20.19 7.60
N THR A 93 -5.65 19.61 8.78
CA THR A 93 -5.57 20.30 10.07
C THR A 93 -4.33 19.84 10.83
N GLU A 94 -3.94 20.55 11.88
CA GLU A 94 -2.84 20.13 12.76
C GLU A 94 -3.07 18.74 13.41
N ARG A 95 -4.32 18.29 13.48
CA ARG A 95 -4.70 16.99 14.05
C ARG A 95 -4.82 15.86 13.03
N THR A 96 -4.77 16.20 11.74
CA THR A 96 -4.89 15.19 10.67
C THR A 96 -3.64 14.31 10.64
N VAL A 97 -3.84 13.00 10.77
CA VAL A 97 -2.77 12.00 10.62
C VAL A 97 -2.83 11.40 9.23
N MET A 98 -1.67 11.24 8.60
CA MET A 98 -1.52 10.62 7.27
C MET A 98 -0.81 9.29 7.40
N LEU A 99 -1.48 8.21 7.04
CA LEU A 99 -0.90 6.88 6.89
C LEU A 99 -0.65 6.61 5.42
N THR A 100 0.59 6.35 5.03
CA THR A 100 0.88 5.94 3.65
C THR A 100 0.95 4.41 3.54
N LEU A 101 0.20 3.85 2.58
CA LEU A 101 0.26 2.44 2.18
C LEU A 101 0.84 2.25 0.78
N GLN A 102 1.44 3.31 0.25
CA GLN A 102 2.06 3.33 -1.08
C GLN A 102 3.33 2.49 -1.11
N ASN A 103 3.66 1.97 -2.29
CA ASN A 103 4.98 1.40 -2.54
C ASN A 103 6.04 2.50 -2.58
N GLY A 104 7.29 2.10 -2.49
CA GLY A 104 8.43 3.03 -2.48
C GLY A 104 8.96 3.31 -1.08
N ILE A 105 10.05 4.04 -1.03
CA ILE A 105 10.82 4.32 0.20
C ILE A 105 10.90 5.80 0.54
N ASP A 106 10.46 6.67 -0.37
CA ASP A 106 10.56 8.14 -0.30
C ASP A 106 9.22 8.84 -0.05
N THR A 107 8.10 8.11 -0.06
CA THR A 107 6.75 8.67 0.04
C THR A 107 6.56 9.51 1.31
N GLU A 108 7.04 9.04 2.46
CA GLU A 108 6.95 9.78 3.71
C GLU A 108 7.77 11.07 3.68
N ASP A 109 8.98 11.03 3.12
CA ASP A 109 9.84 12.22 3.02
C ASP A 109 9.22 13.29 2.11
N ARG A 110 8.55 12.88 1.02
CA ARG A 110 7.77 13.78 0.14
C ARG A 110 6.55 14.39 0.84
N ILE A 111 5.86 13.62 1.68
CA ILE A 111 4.73 14.12 2.47
C ILE A 111 5.22 15.11 3.53
N ILE A 112 6.30 14.79 4.25
CA ILE A 112 6.90 15.65 5.30
C ILE A 112 7.37 17.00 4.73
N ALA A 113 7.74 17.07 3.46
CA ALA A 113 8.07 18.33 2.81
C ALA A 113 6.88 19.31 2.72
N ARG A 114 5.64 18.82 2.94
CA ARG A 114 4.40 19.61 2.83
C ARG A 114 3.60 19.70 4.12
N VAL A 115 3.81 18.79 5.07
CA VAL A 115 3.09 18.76 6.35
C VAL A 115 4.07 18.53 7.51
N HIS A 116 3.62 18.77 8.73
CA HIS A 116 4.44 18.50 9.90
C HIS A 116 4.77 16.99 9.99
N ARG A 117 6.03 16.67 10.32
CA ARG A 117 6.53 15.30 10.39
C ARG A 117 5.70 14.42 11.32
N ASP A 118 5.27 14.97 12.46
CA ASP A 118 4.46 14.26 13.44
C ASP A 118 3.04 13.96 12.95
N SER A 119 2.64 14.46 11.78
CA SER A 119 1.37 14.08 11.14
C SER A 119 1.50 12.81 10.29
N VAL A 120 2.70 12.26 10.09
CA VAL A 120 2.95 11.16 9.14
C VAL A 120 3.26 9.86 9.87
N VAL A 121 2.54 8.80 9.50
CA VAL A 121 2.77 7.41 9.93
C VAL A 121 3.12 6.59 8.69
N GLY A 122 4.20 5.84 8.78
CA GLY A 122 4.60 4.94 7.70
C GLY A 122 3.82 3.63 7.71
N GLY A 123 3.59 3.08 6.52
CA GLY A 123 2.93 1.80 6.39
C GLY A 123 3.46 0.97 5.22
N VAL A 124 3.32 -0.33 5.36
CA VAL A 124 3.63 -1.33 4.33
C VAL A 124 2.41 -2.22 4.14
N ALA A 125 1.88 -2.26 2.92
CA ALA A 125 0.79 -3.15 2.57
C ALA A 125 1.34 -4.51 2.06
N PHE A 126 0.85 -5.60 2.64
CA PHE A 126 1.13 -6.97 2.21
C PHE A 126 -0.15 -7.58 1.64
N ILE A 127 -0.40 -7.35 0.38
CA ILE A 127 -1.62 -7.78 -0.29
C ILE A 127 -1.34 -8.12 -1.76
N TYR A 128 -2.06 -9.11 -2.25
CA TYR A 128 -2.11 -9.47 -3.67
C TYR A 128 -3.54 -9.34 -4.15
N SER A 129 -3.80 -8.27 -4.87
CA SER A 129 -5.11 -7.89 -5.39
C SER A 129 -4.95 -7.07 -6.68
N LYS A 130 -5.94 -7.13 -7.54
CA LYS A 130 -5.98 -6.32 -8.76
C LYS A 130 -7.32 -5.62 -8.95
N ILE A 131 -7.34 -4.57 -9.73
CA ILE A 131 -8.55 -3.92 -10.21
C ILE A 131 -9.03 -4.69 -11.44
N VAL A 132 -10.23 -5.28 -11.37
CA VAL A 132 -10.83 -5.98 -12.51
C VAL A 132 -11.83 -5.09 -13.28
N ALA A 133 -12.39 -4.09 -12.61
CA ALA A 133 -13.19 -3.03 -13.20
C ALA A 133 -13.18 -1.81 -12.26
N PRO A 134 -13.57 -0.60 -12.69
CA PRO A 134 -13.74 0.53 -11.79
C PRO A 134 -14.65 0.18 -10.62
N GLY A 135 -14.15 0.34 -9.38
CA GLY A 135 -14.88 -0.04 -8.16
C GLY A 135 -14.95 -1.54 -7.87
N VAL A 136 -14.23 -2.40 -8.61
CA VAL A 136 -14.21 -3.86 -8.37
C VAL A 136 -12.79 -4.35 -8.16
N ILE A 137 -12.50 -4.81 -6.95
CA ILE A 137 -11.20 -5.33 -6.54
C ILE A 137 -11.28 -6.85 -6.37
N GLU A 138 -10.39 -7.57 -7.02
CA GLU A 138 -10.22 -9.01 -6.83
C GLU A 138 -9.01 -9.28 -5.96
N HIS A 139 -9.22 -9.97 -4.84
CA HIS A 139 -8.22 -10.28 -3.83
C HIS A 139 -7.83 -11.75 -3.86
N TYR A 140 -6.53 -12.04 -3.92
CA TYR A 140 -5.99 -13.39 -4.06
C TYR A 140 -5.34 -13.92 -2.79
N LYS A 141 -4.39 -13.16 -2.24
CA LYS A 141 -3.56 -13.61 -1.11
C LYS A 141 -3.22 -12.47 -0.15
N ARG A 142 -2.91 -12.84 1.10
CA ARG A 142 -2.53 -11.96 2.22
C ARG A 142 -3.65 -10.98 2.57
N GLY A 143 -3.39 -9.70 2.74
CA GLY A 143 -4.35 -8.67 3.13
C GLY A 143 -4.10 -8.14 4.52
N GLY A 144 -2.83 -7.88 4.85
CA GLY A 144 -2.38 -7.27 6.10
C GLY A 144 -1.53 -6.03 5.85
N VAL A 145 -1.28 -5.29 6.91
CA VAL A 145 -0.41 -4.10 6.90
C VAL A 145 0.61 -4.18 8.04
N ALA A 146 1.76 -3.57 7.87
CA ALA A 146 2.63 -3.15 8.96
C ALA A 146 2.61 -1.63 9.03
N ILE A 147 2.50 -1.06 10.22
CA ILE A 147 2.50 0.39 10.42
C ILE A 147 3.45 0.76 11.55
N GLY A 148 4.00 1.96 11.51
CA GLY A 148 4.91 2.44 12.54
C GLY A 148 5.23 3.91 12.42
N GLU A 149 5.71 4.47 13.53
CA GLU A 149 6.27 5.81 13.55
C GLU A 149 7.59 5.86 12.79
N LEU A 150 7.84 7.00 12.15
CA LEU A 150 9.08 7.20 11.38
C LEU A 150 10.33 7.29 12.26
N MET A 151 10.15 7.52 13.56
CA MET A 151 11.21 7.59 14.58
C MET A 151 11.28 6.35 15.48
N GLY A 152 10.58 5.26 15.12
CA GLY A 152 10.73 3.96 15.76
C GLY A 152 10.14 3.81 17.16
N HIS A 153 9.19 4.67 17.58
CA HIS A 153 8.49 4.52 18.87
C HIS A 153 7.02 4.12 18.66
N LYS A 154 6.40 3.51 19.67
CA LYS A 154 4.98 3.16 19.66
C LYS A 154 4.19 4.32 20.28
N SER A 155 3.58 5.14 19.44
CA SER A 155 2.71 6.21 19.88
C SER A 155 1.27 5.74 20.07
N GLU A 156 0.48 6.48 20.84
CA GLU A 156 -0.94 6.21 21.03
C GLU A 156 -1.71 6.23 19.70
N ARG A 157 -1.37 7.13 18.77
CA ARG A 157 -2.03 7.22 17.46
C ARG A 157 -1.79 5.99 16.60
N VAL A 158 -0.57 5.42 16.61
CA VAL A 158 -0.27 4.17 15.87
C VAL A 158 -1.04 2.99 16.48
N LEU A 159 -1.17 2.93 17.80
CA LEU A 159 -2.00 1.93 18.48
C LEU A 159 -3.48 2.07 18.11
N GLN A 160 -4.02 3.30 18.06
CA GLN A 160 -5.39 3.57 17.61
C GLN A 160 -5.61 3.15 16.15
N ILE A 161 -4.68 3.45 15.25
CA ILE A 161 -4.75 3.03 13.85
C ILE A 161 -4.73 1.50 13.74
N ALA A 162 -3.85 0.83 14.49
CA ALA A 162 -3.79 -0.63 14.49
C ALA A 162 -5.11 -1.26 14.96
N GLU A 163 -5.74 -0.68 15.99
CA GLU A 163 -7.04 -1.15 16.48
C GLU A 163 -8.16 -0.95 15.43
N ILE A 164 -8.15 0.18 14.69
CA ILE A 164 -9.09 0.43 13.59
C ILE A 164 -8.96 -0.65 12.51
N PHE A 165 -7.74 -1.02 12.10
CA PHE A 165 -7.51 -2.09 11.14
C PHE A 165 -7.96 -3.45 11.69
N LYS A 166 -7.65 -3.75 12.95
CA LYS A 166 -8.03 -5.01 13.61
C LYS A 166 -9.55 -5.17 13.70
N GLN A 167 -10.28 -4.12 14.06
CA GLN A 167 -11.76 -4.12 14.09
C GLN A 167 -12.38 -4.34 12.71
N ALA A 168 -11.68 -3.93 11.64
CA ALA A 168 -12.07 -4.22 10.26
C ALA A 168 -11.68 -5.65 9.79
N GLY A 169 -11.12 -6.49 10.66
CA GLY A 169 -10.66 -7.84 10.32
C GLY A 169 -9.36 -7.88 9.51
N ILE A 170 -8.59 -6.79 9.52
CA ILE A 170 -7.30 -6.67 8.82
C ILE A 170 -6.18 -6.94 9.81
N SER A 171 -5.28 -7.88 9.46
CA SER A 171 -4.04 -8.09 10.23
C SER A 171 -3.17 -6.84 10.16
N CYS A 172 -2.87 -6.26 11.32
CA CYS A 172 -2.03 -5.08 11.44
C CYS A 172 -0.87 -5.36 12.41
N GLN A 173 0.35 -5.30 11.89
CA GLN A 173 1.57 -5.44 12.68
C GLN A 173 2.11 -4.07 13.04
N LEU A 174 2.53 -3.89 14.30
CA LEU A 174 3.25 -2.71 14.73
C LEU A 174 4.74 -2.90 14.45
N SER A 175 5.29 -2.02 13.62
CA SER A 175 6.71 -2.04 13.29
C SER A 175 7.47 -1.11 14.24
N ASP A 176 8.54 -1.59 14.85
CA ASP A 176 9.46 -0.77 15.63
C ASP A 176 10.40 0.05 14.72
N ASP A 177 10.52 -0.33 13.45
CA ASP A 177 11.27 0.39 12.41
C ASP A 177 10.55 0.22 11.06
N ILE A 178 9.63 1.13 10.77
CA ILE A 178 8.84 1.06 9.53
C ILE A 178 9.69 1.34 8.28
N ARG A 179 10.75 2.14 8.40
CA ARG A 179 11.68 2.39 7.28
C ARG A 179 12.37 1.09 6.87
N LYS A 180 12.86 0.32 7.85
CA LYS A 180 13.45 -1.00 7.62
C LYS A 180 12.45 -1.95 6.95
N SER A 181 11.21 -2.01 7.44
CA SER A 181 10.15 -2.84 6.82
C SER A 181 9.89 -2.48 5.35
N LYS A 182 9.97 -1.20 4.99
CA LYS A 182 9.86 -0.74 3.59
C LYS A 182 11.05 -1.19 2.75
N TRP A 183 12.27 -1.07 3.27
CA TRP A 183 13.47 -1.53 2.57
C TRP A 183 13.50 -3.06 2.39
N GLU A 184 13.04 -3.82 3.38
CA GLU A 184 12.87 -5.27 3.27
C GLU A 184 11.90 -5.64 2.14
N LYS A 185 10.75 -4.94 2.04
CA LYS A 185 9.81 -5.11 0.92
C LYS A 185 10.42 -4.66 -0.40
N MET A 186 11.24 -3.60 -0.41
CA MET A 186 11.94 -3.12 -1.61
C MET A 186 12.89 -4.18 -2.16
N CYS A 187 13.58 -4.95 -1.33
CA CYS A 187 14.40 -6.08 -1.78
C CYS A 187 13.58 -7.06 -2.64
N TRP A 188 12.37 -7.38 -2.23
CA TRP A 188 11.47 -8.24 -3.02
C TRP A 188 10.99 -7.55 -4.30
N ASN A 189 10.57 -6.30 -4.21
CA ASN A 189 10.03 -5.55 -5.35
C ASN A 189 11.07 -5.34 -6.45
N CYS A 190 12.30 -4.97 -6.10
CA CYS A 190 13.39 -4.76 -7.06
C CYS A 190 13.76 -6.03 -7.83
N VAL A 191 13.58 -7.21 -7.23
CA VAL A 191 13.80 -8.49 -7.89
C VAL A 191 12.62 -8.84 -8.78
N PHE A 192 11.44 -9.05 -8.19
CA PHE A 192 10.34 -9.74 -8.87
C PHE A 192 9.46 -8.84 -9.72
N ASN A 193 9.34 -7.55 -9.40
CA ASN A 193 8.53 -6.65 -10.21
C ASN A 193 9.06 -6.55 -11.65
N PRO A 194 10.34 -6.18 -11.90
CA PRO A 194 10.85 -6.10 -13.26
C PRO A 194 11.00 -7.48 -13.90
N LEU A 195 11.42 -8.51 -13.16
CA LEU A 195 11.63 -9.84 -13.73
C LEU A 195 10.36 -10.44 -14.31
N THR A 196 9.23 -10.35 -13.60
CA THR A 196 7.96 -10.88 -14.11
C THR A 196 7.49 -10.17 -15.39
N VAL A 197 7.83 -8.90 -15.56
CA VAL A 197 7.58 -8.15 -16.80
C VAL A 197 8.51 -8.63 -17.92
N LEU A 198 9.80 -8.80 -17.64
CA LEU A 198 10.80 -9.19 -18.63
C LEU A 198 10.56 -10.59 -19.19
N ILE A 199 10.16 -11.55 -18.32
CA ILE A 199 9.89 -12.92 -18.74
C ILE A 199 8.43 -13.11 -19.19
N ASP A 200 7.57 -12.11 -19.03
CA ASP A 200 6.12 -12.16 -19.30
C ASP A 200 5.42 -13.33 -18.58
N ASP A 201 5.75 -13.57 -17.30
CA ASP A 201 5.27 -14.74 -16.57
C ASP A 201 5.17 -14.49 -15.05
N LYS A 202 4.73 -15.53 -14.33
CA LYS A 202 4.58 -15.57 -12.88
C LYS A 202 5.92 -15.61 -12.16
N VAL A 203 5.87 -15.27 -10.88
CA VAL A 203 7.00 -15.30 -9.96
C VAL A 203 7.67 -16.69 -9.89
N ALA A 204 6.90 -17.79 -9.99
CA ALA A 204 7.42 -19.16 -9.98
C ALA A 204 8.50 -19.37 -11.05
N ASN A 205 8.23 -18.96 -12.30
CA ASN A 205 9.12 -19.20 -13.42
C ASN A 205 10.41 -18.34 -13.32
N ALA A 206 10.32 -17.15 -12.74
CA ALA A 206 11.50 -16.37 -12.38
C ALA A 206 12.34 -17.06 -11.28
N LEU A 207 11.68 -17.61 -10.25
CA LEU A 207 12.36 -18.22 -9.11
C LEU A 207 13.05 -19.56 -9.46
N ASP A 208 12.43 -20.36 -10.34
CA ASP A 208 12.90 -21.72 -10.68
C ASP A 208 14.00 -21.75 -11.74
N HIS A 209 14.30 -20.63 -12.37
CA HIS A 209 15.40 -20.59 -13.35
C HIS A 209 16.75 -20.80 -12.64
N PRO A 210 17.61 -21.72 -13.11
CA PRO A 210 18.84 -22.12 -12.41
C PRO A 210 19.79 -20.96 -12.05
N GLU A 211 19.88 -19.95 -12.90
CA GLU A 211 20.77 -18.80 -12.71
C GLU A 211 20.15 -17.72 -11.79
N MET A 212 18.88 -17.80 -11.52
CA MET A 212 18.14 -16.73 -10.83
C MET A 212 18.59 -16.53 -9.37
N ALA A 213 19.06 -17.57 -8.71
CA ALA A 213 19.60 -17.46 -7.36
C ALA A 213 20.80 -16.48 -7.29
N GLY A 214 21.62 -16.45 -8.33
CA GLY A 214 22.73 -15.47 -8.47
C GLY A 214 22.21 -14.05 -8.66
N VAL A 215 21.26 -13.89 -9.59
CA VAL A 215 20.65 -12.59 -9.90
C VAL A 215 19.93 -12.01 -8.67
N ILE A 216 19.15 -12.84 -7.95
CA ILE A 216 18.46 -12.41 -6.72
C ILE A 216 19.46 -11.89 -5.68
N ARG A 217 20.56 -12.65 -5.42
CA ARG A 217 21.59 -12.22 -4.46
C ARG A 217 22.24 -10.91 -4.87
N GLN A 218 22.53 -10.72 -6.16
CA GLN A 218 23.13 -9.50 -6.66
C GLN A 218 22.19 -8.30 -6.47
N ILE A 219 20.95 -8.37 -6.93
CA ILE A 219 19.97 -7.27 -6.81
C ILE A 219 19.69 -6.94 -5.34
N VAL A 220 19.48 -7.95 -4.50
CA VAL A 220 19.26 -7.73 -3.06
C VAL A 220 20.50 -7.10 -2.42
N GLY A 221 21.72 -7.54 -2.81
CA GLY A 221 22.97 -6.94 -2.33
C GLY A 221 23.09 -5.45 -2.69
N GLU A 222 22.71 -5.06 -3.90
CA GLU A 222 22.68 -3.66 -4.33
C GLU A 222 21.67 -2.84 -3.51
N VAL A 223 20.46 -3.35 -3.30
CA VAL A 223 19.44 -2.69 -2.45
C VAL A 223 19.94 -2.55 -1.02
N MET A 224 20.57 -3.59 -0.46
CA MET A 224 21.17 -3.56 0.88
C MET A 224 22.29 -2.51 0.99
N ALA A 225 23.13 -2.38 -0.02
CA ALA A 225 24.19 -1.36 -0.04
C ALA A 225 23.60 0.05 0.00
N VAL A 226 22.55 0.32 -0.80
CA VAL A 226 21.85 1.62 -0.79
C VAL A 226 21.16 1.86 0.53
N SER A 227 20.47 0.86 1.09
CA SER A 227 19.78 1.00 2.39
C SER A 227 20.75 1.29 3.53
N ALA A 228 21.92 0.64 3.54
CA ALA A 228 22.99 0.90 4.50
C ALA A 228 23.55 2.34 4.38
N ALA A 229 23.74 2.83 3.14
CA ALA A 229 24.21 4.18 2.89
C ALA A 229 23.26 5.26 3.42
N VAL A 230 21.95 4.99 3.44
CA VAL A 230 20.93 5.86 4.06
C VAL A 230 20.64 5.50 5.52
N LYS A 231 21.55 4.77 6.18
CA LYS A 231 21.50 4.38 7.59
C LYS A 231 20.32 3.49 7.99
N VAL A 232 19.87 2.65 7.08
CA VAL A 232 18.84 1.62 7.34
C VAL A 232 19.42 0.24 7.01
N PRO A 233 20.35 -0.30 7.82
CA PRO A 233 20.99 -1.58 7.52
C PRO A 233 19.98 -2.73 7.62
N LEU A 234 20.01 -3.63 6.63
CA LEU A 234 19.19 -4.84 6.60
C LEU A 234 19.96 -6.06 7.14
N ALA A 235 19.25 -7.13 7.41
CA ALA A 235 19.87 -8.37 7.88
C ALA A 235 20.74 -9.00 6.79
N PRO A 236 21.90 -9.59 7.14
CA PRO A 236 22.83 -10.19 6.17
C PRO A 236 22.21 -11.31 5.31
N ASP A 237 21.22 -12.02 5.86
CA ASP A 237 20.48 -13.12 5.23
C ASP A 237 19.25 -12.65 4.39
N MET A 238 19.26 -11.40 3.93
CA MET A 238 18.09 -10.81 3.27
C MET A 238 17.76 -11.50 1.96
N ALA A 239 18.75 -11.94 1.18
CA ALA A 239 18.52 -12.66 -0.07
C ALA A 239 17.82 -14.02 0.17
N GLU A 240 18.23 -14.76 1.18
CA GLU A 240 17.61 -16.02 1.58
C GLU A 240 16.17 -15.79 2.07
N LYS A 241 15.93 -14.72 2.82
CA LYS A 241 14.57 -14.31 3.25
C LYS A 241 13.68 -13.98 2.05
N VAL A 242 14.17 -13.24 1.07
CA VAL A 242 13.45 -12.91 -0.16
C VAL A 242 13.03 -14.19 -0.88
N VAL A 243 13.94 -15.14 -1.08
CA VAL A 243 13.64 -16.44 -1.69
C VAL A 243 12.60 -17.20 -0.88
N LYS A 244 12.74 -17.27 0.45
CA LYS A 244 11.81 -17.98 1.34
C LYS A 244 10.40 -17.38 1.28
N TRP A 245 10.26 -16.06 1.33
CA TRP A 245 8.95 -15.40 1.22
C TRP A 245 8.28 -15.64 -0.14
N THR A 246 9.10 -15.76 -1.17
CA THR A 246 8.62 -15.98 -2.53
C THR A 246 8.02 -17.37 -2.72
N GLN A 247 8.42 -18.37 -1.93
CA GLN A 247 7.83 -19.72 -2.02
C GLN A 247 6.31 -19.73 -1.78
N GLU A 248 5.79 -18.83 -0.95
CA GLU A 248 4.35 -18.69 -0.73
C GLU A 248 3.63 -17.95 -1.87
N LEU A 249 4.39 -17.31 -2.77
CA LEU A 249 3.92 -16.37 -3.76
C LEU A 249 4.14 -16.84 -5.20
N ARG A 250 4.43 -18.12 -5.39
CA ARG A 250 4.83 -18.69 -6.69
C ARG A 250 3.82 -18.45 -7.81
N ASP A 251 2.53 -18.53 -7.52
CA ASP A 251 1.44 -18.50 -8.52
C ASP A 251 0.90 -17.10 -8.83
N ILE A 252 1.56 -16.04 -8.34
CA ILE A 252 1.11 -14.68 -8.58
C ILE A 252 1.86 -13.98 -9.70
N HIS A 253 1.21 -12.97 -10.29
CA HIS A 253 1.88 -11.88 -11.01
C HIS A 253 2.13 -10.71 -10.04
N THR A 254 3.13 -9.89 -10.34
CA THR A 254 3.42 -8.69 -9.55
C THR A 254 2.49 -7.54 -9.94
N SER A 255 2.40 -6.50 -9.08
CA SER A 255 1.64 -5.30 -9.41
C SER A 255 2.19 -4.57 -10.64
N MET A 256 3.50 -4.58 -10.84
CA MET A 256 4.14 -4.02 -12.03
C MET A 256 3.73 -4.77 -13.29
N TYR A 257 3.68 -6.10 -13.24
CA TYR A 257 3.20 -6.92 -14.35
C TYR A 257 1.74 -6.59 -14.72
N ASP A 258 0.85 -6.49 -13.71
CA ASP A 258 -0.56 -6.15 -13.94
C ASP A 258 -0.72 -4.76 -14.57
N ASP A 259 0.09 -3.78 -14.15
CA ASP A 259 0.10 -2.44 -14.72
C ASP A 259 0.61 -2.45 -16.16
N TRP A 260 1.72 -3.16 -16.43
CA TRP A 260 2.28 -3.31 -17.77
C TRP A 260 1.29 -3.96 -18.73
N LYS A 261 0.67 -5.09 -18.35
CA LYS A 261 -0.37 -5.75 -19.17
C LYS A 261 -1.57 -4.87 -19.45
N ALA A 262 -1.93 -4.02 -18.49
CA ALA A 262 -3.03 -3.07 -18.65
C ALA A 262 -2.60 -1.76 -19.34
N LYS A 263 -1.36 -1.66 -19.84
CA LYS A 263 -0.77 -0.47 -20.47
C LYS A 263 -0.89 0.78 -19.59
N ARG A 264 -0.72 0.60 -18.27
CA ARG A 264 -0.65 1.68 -17.28
C ARG A 264 0.81 1.98 -16.94
N PRO A 265 1.13 3.21 -16.50
CA PRO A 265 2.44 3.50 -15.93
C PRO A 265 2.78 2.54 -14.79
N THR A 266 4.00 2.01 -14.82
CA THR A 266 4.53 1.12 -13.79
C THR A 266 5.20 1.91 -12.66
N GLU A 267 5.33 1.26 -11.51
CA GLU A 267 5.89 1.84 -10.28
C GLU A 267 6.91 0.90 -9.67
#